data_2a5c5bd44f0df18ed09a985081d6d7ff
#
_entry.id   2a5c5bd44f0df18ed09a985081d6d7ff
#
_cell.length_a   1.000
_cell.length_b   1.000
_cell.length_c   1.000
_cell.angle_alpha   90.00
_cell.angle_beta   90.00
_cell.angle_gamma   90.00
#
_symmetry.space_group_name_H-M   'P 1'
#
loop_
_entity.id
_entity.type
_entity.pdbx_description
1 polymer ?
#
loop_
_entity_poly.entity_id
_entity_poly.type
_entity_poly.pdbx_seq_one_letter_code
_entity_poly.pdbx_strand_id
1 'polypeptide(L)'
;MTTEILDRYARLLDRHPARRTAARLLLAAVLVLLVSVEGLTLARQPTGPRAAVWTAGILCCLCAVPWARLPLTPRAWLAAGVSWAATLYVFAGARPQLVWGMGEAIALLVLLTGVLLRLPARRAAVLGTLLALACVAAPVRDASPGRFTLLFSALAAVVSAFSLLLRAQQAQRVRDMQAVRAAERLELARELHDLVAHHVTGIVVQARAASFTAVGADAAAGTFARIADAGDEALGAMRRLVRVLREGEARTVPVAGLAELRDLAEAFTATGPPVTVRVEGGLQERLPADLAATAHHIVREALTNVRKHASGASAVRVGVRTVEGGLEVRVADDGRQPTGAGPAAGPGRGPGAGERHGERGGFGLAGLEERATALGGTLTAGPGTEGGWEVRAVLPYGQGAAG
;
A
#
# COMPACT_ATOMS: atom_id res chain seq x y z
N MET A 1 -0.98 -25.77 -2.48
CA MET A 1 -0.28 -25.98 -1.18
C MET A 1 1.11 -25.36 -1.13
N THR A 2 2.00 -25.58 -2.09
CA THR A 2 3.38 -25.01 -2.12
C THR A 2 3.43 -23.49 -2.34
N THR A 3 2.56 -22.94 -3.17
CA THR A 3 2.50 -21.50 -3.46
C THR A 3 1.97 -20.66 -2.30
N GLU A 4 1.03 -21.22 -1.54
CA GLU A 4 0.47 -20.57 -0.34
C GLU A 4 1.51 -20.46 0.78
N ILE A 5 2.38 -21.46 0.89
CA ILE A 5 3.50 -21.47 1.83
C ILE A 5 4.52 -20.37 1.46
N LEU A 6 4.89 -20.26 0.18
CA LEU A 6 5.84 -19.24 -0.28
C LEU A 6 5.30 -17.79 -0.17
N ASP A 7 4.02 -17.57 -0.45
CA ASP A 7 3.37 -16.28 -0.26
C ASP A 7 3.18 -15.92 1.23
N ARG A 8 2.92 -16.93 2.05
CA ARG A 8 2.89 -16.78 3.51
C ARG A 8 4.27 -16.43 4.06
N TYR A 9 5.31 -17.10 3.56
CA TYR A 9 6.70 -16.81 3.90
C TYR A 9 7.15 -15.43 3.42
N ALA A 10 6.82 -15.03 2.19
CA ALA A 10 7.15 -13.70 1.67
C ALA A 10 6.46 -12.59 2.49
N ARG A 11 5.18 -12.74 2.81
CA ARG A 11 4.43 -11.80 3.66
C ARG A 11 4.91 -11.78 5.12
N LEU A 12 5.33 -12.92 5.67
CA LEU A 12 5.89 -13.01 7.01
C LEU A 12 7.29 -12.37 7.08
N LEU A 13 8.09 -12.49 6.01
CA LEU A 13 9.38 -11.81 5.90
C LEU A 13 9.22 -10.29 5.73
N ASP A 14 8.14 -9.85 5.07
CA ASP A 14 7.88 -8.42 4.87
C ASP A 14 7.43 -7.69 6.16
N ARG A 15 6.81 -8.40 7.08
CA ARG A 15 6.32 -7.84 8.35
C ARG A 15 7.34 -7.80 9.49
N HIS A 16 8.46 -8.53 9.36
CA HIS A 16 9.46 -8.63 10.45
C HIS A 16 10.86 -8.34 9.93
N PRO A 17 11.44 -7.17 10.23
CA PRO A 17 12.80 -6.80 9.80
C PRO A 17 13.85 -7.81 10.31
N ALA A 18 13.67 -8.39 11.48
CA ALA A 18 14.55 -9.42 12.04
C ALA A 18 14.62 -10.69 11.17
N ARG A 19 13.52 -11.13 10.58
CA ARG A 19 13.50 -12.31 9.69
C ARG A 19 14.20 -12.05 8.35
N ARG A 20 14.08 -10.83 7.80
CA ARG A 20 14.85 -10.44 6.59
C ARG A 20 16.34 -10.43 6.86
N THR A 21 16.75 -9.92 8.04
CA THR A 21 18.17 -9.92 8.45
C THR A 21 18.66 -11.34 8.66
N ALA A 22 17.91 -12.20 9.34
CA ALA A 22 18.26 -13.60 9.53
C ALA A 22 18.39 -14.37 8.21
N ALA A 23 17.48 -14.19 7.26
CA ALA A 23 17.58 -14.82 5.94
C ALA A 23 18.80 -14.34 5.14
N ARG A 24 19.16 -13.04 5.24
CA ARG A 24 20.38 -12.50 4.63
C ARG A 24 21.64 -13.08 5.25
N LEU A 25 21.68 -13.18 6.57
CA LEU A 25 22.82 -13.76 7.30
C LEU A 25 22.98 -15.24 6.97
N LEU A 26 21.89 -16.00 6.91
CA LEU A 26 21.90 -17.40 6.51
C LEU A 26 22.45 -17.58 5.08
N LEU A 27 21.95 -16.78 4.13
CA LEU A 27 22.43 -16.80 2.75
C LEU A 27 23.93 -16.47 2.72
N ALA A 28 24.35 -15.42 3.40
CA ALA A 28 25.77 -15.03 3.46
C ALA A 28 26.62 -16.14 4.07
N ALA A 29 26.19 -16.78 5.18
CA ALA A 29 26.90 -17.87 5.81
C ALA A 29 27.06 -19.09 4.89
N VAL A 30 26.00 -19.47 4.16
CA VAL A 30 26.03 -20.56 3.18
C VAL A 30 27.02 -20.23 2.05
N LEU A 31 26.97 -19.02 1.50
CA LEU A 31 27.89 -18.61 0.43
C LEU A 31 29.34 -18.55 0.90
N VAL A 32 29.59 -18.05 2.10
CA VAL A 32 30.94 -18.06 2.72
C VAL A 32 31.46 -19.49 2.89
N LEU A 33 30.61 -20.40 3.40
CA LEU A 33 30.97 -21.81 3.56
C LEU A 33 31.37 -22.44 2.21
N LEU A 34 30.57 -22.22 1.16
CA LEU A 34 30.82 -22.78 -0.17
C LEU A 34 32.14 -22.25 -0.76
N VAL A 35 32.39 -20.95 -0.68
CA VAL A 35 33.65 -20.34 -1.18
C VAL A 35 34.84 -20.82 -0.35
N SER A 36 34.68 -21.05 0.95
CA SER A 36 35.75 -21.57 1.83
C SER A 36 36.10 -23.02 1.44
N VAL A 37 35.12 -23.87 1.25
CA VAL A 37 35.29 -25.25 0.81
C VAL A 37 35.97 -25.27 -0.56
N GLU A 38 35.55 -24.42 -1.49
CA GLU A 38 36.15 -24.28 -2.81
C GLU A 38 37.61 -23.80 -2.72
N GLY A 39 37.93 -22.83 -1.85
CA GLY A 39 39.27 -22.36 -1.58
C GLY A 39 40.20 -23.47 -1.08
N LEU A 40 39.70 -24.37 -0.22
CA LEU A 40 40.46 -25.54 0.25
C LEU A 40 40.78 -26.56 -0.88
N THR A 41 39.80 -26.80 -1.75
CA THR A 41 40.01 -27.71 -2.90
C THR A 41 40.99 -27.11 -3.92
N LEU A 42 40.89 -25.80 -4.14
CA LEU A 42 41.80 -25.06 -5.04
C LEU A 42 43.21 -24.88 -4.48
N ALA A 43 43.43 -25.06 -3.19
CA ALA A 43 44.74 -24.86 -2.54
C ALA A 43 45.87 -25.71 -3.16
N ARG A 44 45.54 -26.83 -3.82
CA ARG A 44 46.43 -27.77 -4.45
C ARG A 44 46.73 -27.48 -5.93
N GLN A 45 46.11 -26.44 -6.50
CA GLN A 45 46.16 -26.08 -7.92
C GLN A 45 47.22 -24.98 -8.21
N PRO A 46 47.64 -24.79 -9.49
CA PRO A 46 48.50 -23.67 -9.91
C PRO A 46 47.94 -22.30 -9.48
N THR A 47 48.79 -21.36 -9.10
CA THR A 47 48.39 -20.10 -8.46
C THR A 47 47.50 -19.18 -9.32
N GLY A 48 47.78 -19.05 -10.60
CA GLY A 48 47.10 -18.12 -11.51
C GLY A 48 45.60 -18.45 -11.74
N PRO A 49 45.25 -19.61 -12.33
CA PRO A 49 43.88 -20.01 -12.58
C PRO A 49 43.05 -20.14 -11.26
N ARG A 50 43.68 -20.63 -10.20
CA ARG A 50 43.08 -20.73 -8.86
C ARG A 50 42.66 -19.38 -8.34
N ALA A 51 43.52 -18.39 -8.41
CA ALA A 51 43.22 -17.06 -7.90
C ALA A 51 42.04 -16.42 -8.68
N ALA A 52 42.02 -16.58 -10.00
CA ALA A 52 40.92 -16.05 -10.83
C ALA A 52 39.57 -16.65 -10.51
N VAL A 53 39.48 -17.98 -10.35
CA VAL A 53 38.20 -18.65 -10.01
C VAL A 53 37.75 -18.31 -8.61
N TRP A 54 38.67 -18.34 -7.64
CA TRP A 54 38.31 -18.04 -6.26
C TRP A 54 37.88 -16.58 -6.05
N THR A 55 38.58 -15.61 -6.67
CA THR A 55 38.18 -14.20 -6.62
C THR A 55 36.86 -13.96 -7.31
N ALA A 56 36.60 -14.63 -8.45
CA ALA A 56 35.29 -14.56 -9.11
C ALA A 56 34.16 -15.10 -8.21
N GLY A 57 34.38 -16.24 -7.55
CA GLY A 57 33.44 -16.82 -6.59
C GLY A 57 33.12 -15.87 -5.45
N ILE A 58 34.14 -15.27 -4.81
CA ILE A 58 33.94 -14.28 -3.74
C ILE A 58 33.12 -13.08 -4.24
N LEU A 59 33.50 -12.49 -5.37
CA LEU A 59 32.82 -11.32 -5.92
C LEU A 59 31.36 -11.61 -6.32
N CYS A 60 31.10 -12.77 -6.93
CA CYS A 60 29.74 -13.21 -7.23
C CYS A 60 28.91 -13.41 -5.94
N CYS A 61 29.49 -14.03 -4.92
CA CYS A 61 28.83 -14.21 -3.61
C CYS A 61 28.51 -12.86 -2.93
N LEU A 62 29.44 -11.91 -2.96
CA LEU A 62 29.20 -10.56 -2.47
C LEU A 62 28.06 -9.86 -3.24
N CYS A 63 27.99 -10.05 -4.57
CA CYS A 63 26.90 -9.54 -5.38
C CYS A 63 25.55 -10.23 -5.09
N ALA A 64 25.54 -11.50 -4.71
CA ALA A 64 24.32 -12.25 -4.41
C ALA A 64 23.65 -11.81 -3.09
N VAL A 65 24.43 -11.41 -2.09
CA VAL A 65 23.89 -10.90 -0.82
C VAL A 65 23.14 -9.59 -1.04
N PRO A 66 21.88 -9.44 -0.58
CA PRO A 66 21.10 -8.23 -0.79
C PRO A 66 21.55 -7.10 0.13
N TRP A 67 22.40 -6.21 -0.37
CA TRP A 67 22.83 -4.99 0.33
C TRP A 67 21.79 -3.89 0.20
N ALA A 68 21.51 -3.17 1.30
CA ALA A 68 20.48 -2.13 1.33
C ALA A 68 20.76 -0.95 0.36
N ARG A 69 22.04 -0.70 0.05
CA ARG A 69 22.49 0.45 -0.75
C ARG A 69 22.69 0.16 -2.24
N LEU A 70 22.80 -1.10 -2.64
CA LEU A 70 23.10 -1.46 -4.03
C LEU A 70 21.87 -2.11 -4.70
N PRO A 71 21.30 -1.50 -5.75
CA PRO A 71 20.19 -2.08 -6.50
C PRO A 71 20.59 -3.38 -7.18
N LEU A 72 19.61 -4.24 -7.48
CA LEU A 72 19.81 -5.56 -8.05
C LEU A 72 20.52 -5.53 -9.42
N THR A 73 20.18 -4.56 -10.27
CA THR A 73 20.68 -4.47 -11.65
C THR A 73 22.19 -4.35 -11.73
N PRO A 74 22.88 -3.37 -11.10
CA PRO A 74 24.35 -3.28 -11.19
C PRO A 74 25.05 -4.49 -10.55
N ARG A 75 24.49 -5.06 -9.48
CA ARG A 75 25.05 -6.28 -8.87
C ARG A 75 25.01 -7.47 -9.81
N ALA A 76 23.91 -7.64 -10.54
CA ALA A 76 23.75 -8.71 -11.52
C ALA A 76 24.67 -8.54 -12.73
N TRP A 77 24.84 -7.30 -13.23
CA TRP A 77 25.81 -6.99 -14.28
C TRP A 77 27.25 -7.26 -13.85
N LEU A 78 27.63 -6.82 -12.64
CA LEU A 78 28.95 -7.04 -12.09
C LEU A 78 29.25 -8.53 -11.95
N ALA A 79 28.33 -9.31 -11.36
CA ALA A 79 28.50 -10.75 -11.20
C ALA A 79 28.62 -11.47 -12.56
N ALA A 80 27.77 -11.12 -13.53
CA ALA A 80 27.88 -11.68 -14.88
C ALA A 80 29.24 -11.34 -15.52
N GLY A 81 29.65 -10.06 -15.47
CA GLY A 81 30.93 -9.62 -16.05
C GLY A 81 32.14 -10.29 -15.39
N VAL A 82 32.16 -10.41 -14.06
CA VAL A 82 33.22 -11.10 -13.32
C VAL A 82 33.31 -12.59 -13.71
N SER A 83 32.16 -13.29 -13.75
CA SER A 83 32.08 -14.68 -14.12
C SER A 83 32.57 -14.93 -15.54
N TRP A 84 32.13 -14.10 -16.48
CA TRP A 84 32.59 -14.20 -17.88
C TRP A 84 34.08 -13.86 -18.02
N ALA A 85 34.58 -12.83 -17.33
CA ALA A 85 36.00 -12.49 -17.34
C ALA A 85 36.89 -13.64 -16.81
N ALA A 86 36.49 -14.25 -15.69
CA ALA A 86 37.19 -15.42 -15.15
C ALA A 86 37.13 -16.61 -16.10
N THR A 87 36.01 -16.84 -16.77
CA THR A 87 35.88 -17.90 -17.78
C THR A 87 36.84 -17.69 -18.94
N LEU A 88 36.88 -16.50 -19.53
CA LEU A 88 37.77 -16.15 -20.63
C LEU A 88 39.24 -16.26 -20.22
N TYR A 89 39.60 -15.79 -19.00
CA TYR A 89 40.96 -15.90 -18.50
C TYR A 89 41.41 -17.35 -18.37
N VAL A 90 40.57 -18.23 -17.80
CA VAL A 90 40.94 -19.67 -17.66
C VAL A 90 40.99 -20.36 -19.00
N PHE A 91 40.14 -19.98 -19.97
CA PHE A 91 40.21 -20.54 -21.34
C PHE A 91 41.46 -20.14 -22.12
N ALA A 92 42.05 -18.96 -21.82
CA ALA A 92 43.30 -18.51 -22.45
C ALA A 92 44.54 -19.17 -21.86
N GLY A 93 44.43 -19.91 -20.76
CA GLY A 93 45.52 -20.57 -20.05
C GLY A 93 45.37 -22.09 -19.89
N ALA A 94 46.13 -22.66 -18.94
CA ALA A 94 46.00 -24.08 -18.57
C ALA A 94 44.74 -24.29 -17.73
N ARG A 95 43.88 -25.24 -18.10
CA ARG A 95 42.66 -25.57 -17.38
C ARG A 95 42.99 -26.31 -16.08
N PRO A 96 42.55 -25.80 -14.91
CA PRO A 96 42.73 -26.48 -13.65
C PRO A 96 41.82 -27.71 -13.54
N GLN A 97 42.20 -28.66 -12.69
CA GLN A 97 41.36 -29.83 -12.37
C GLN A 97 40.56 -29.60 -11.11
N LEU A 98 39.36 -30.22 -11.00
CA LEU A 98 38.48 -30.16 -9.81
C LEU A 98 38.04 -28.72 -9.43
N VAL A 99 37.76 -27.87 -10.43
CA VAL A 99 37.29 -26.50 -10.24
C VAL A 99 35.81 -26.43 -10.60
N TRP A 100 34.95 -26.47 -9.60
CA TRP A 100 33.51 -26.60 -9.80
C TRP A 100 32.75 -25.28 -9.77
N GLY A 101 33.33 -24.22 -9.22
CA GLY A 101 32.67 -22.91 -9.09
C GLY A 101 31.36 -22.98 -8.34
N MET A 102 31.22 -23.82 -7.29
CA MET A 102 29.96 -24.03 -6.59
C MET A 102 29.43 -22.75 -5.95
N GLY A 103 30.31 -21.99 -5.29
CA GLY A 103 29.93 -20.73 -4.66
C GLY A 103 29.46 -19.71 -5.69
N GLU A 104 30.20 -19.60 -6.81
CA GLU A 104 29.85 -18.74 -7.94
C GLU A 104 28.53 -19.15 -8.58
N ALA A 105 28.34 -20.43 -8.87
CA ALA A 105 27.13 -20.93 -9.53
C ALA A 105 25.86 -20.69 -8.68
N ILE A 106 25.92 -20.95 -7.37
CA ILE A 106 24.80 -20.68 -6.47
C ILE A 106 24.53 -19.19 -6.36
N ALA A 107 25.56 -18.34 -6.28
CA ALA A 107 25.42 -16.90 -6.29
C ALA A 107 24.74 -16.38 -7.57
N LEU A 108 25.15 -16.92 -8.74
CA LEU A 108 24.52 -16.59 -10.03
C LEU A 108 23.06 -17.05 -10.10
N LEU A 109 22.69 -18.22 -9.55
CA LEU A 109 21.31 -18.69 -9.47
C LEU A 109 20.44 -17.84 -8.55
N VAL A 110 20.97 -17.38 -7.44
CA VAL A 110 20.28 -16.43 -6.54
C VAL A 110 20.01 -15.11 -7.26
N LEU A 111 21.01 -14.57 -7.97
CA LEU A 111 20.85 -13.35 -8.76
C LEU A 111 19.87 -13.56 -9.93
N LEU A 112 19.96 -14.69 -10.63
CA LEU A 112 19.04 -15.08 -11.70
C LEU A 112 17.58 -15.08 -11.22
N THR A 113 17.30 -15.72 -10.09
CA THR A 113 15.97 -15.70 -9.47
C THR A 113 15.51 -14.27 -9.20
N GLY A 114 16.36 -13.45 -8.58
CA GLY A 114 16.05 -12.04 -8.29
C GLY A 114 15.76 -11.22 -9.56
N VAL A 115 16.55 -11.41 -10.60
CA VAL A 115 16.42 -10.74 -11.91
C VAL A 115 15.11 -11.12 -12.60
N LEU A 116 14.81 -12.43 -12.68
CA LEU A 116 13.61 -12.94 -13.34
C LEU A 116 12.32 -12.52 -12.62
N LEU A 117 12.33 -12.41 -11.28
CA LEU A 117 11.14 -12.05 -10.50
C LEU A 117 10.90 -10.54 -10.41
N ARG A 118 11.96 -9.71 -10.39
CA ARG A 118 11.83 -8.28 -10.01
C ARG A 118 12.07 -7.29 -11.15
N LEU A 119 12.76 -7.68 -12.24
CA LEU A 119 13.05 -6.76 -13.32
C LEU A 119 11.97 -6.78 -14.42
N PRO A 120 11.82 -5.69 -15.20
CA PRO A 120 10.94 -5.67 -16.36
C PRO A 120 11.40 -6.68 -17.42
N ALA A 121 10.46 -7.22 -18.19
CA ALA A 121 10.67 -8.37 -19.08
C ALA A 121 11.91 -8.26 -19.97
N ARG A 122 12.14 -7.12 -20.61
CA ARG A 122 13.30 -6.91 -21.50
C ARG A 122 14.63 -7.01 -20.75
N ARG A 123 14.76 -6.37 -19.59
CA ARG A 123 15.98 -6.42 -18.76
C ARG A 123 16.17 -7.80 -18.13
N ALA A 124 15.09 -8.45 -17.71
CA ALA A 124 15.10 -9.79 -17.15
C ALA A 124 15.55 -10.82 -18.20
N ALA A 125 15.12 -10.70 -19.46
CA ALA A 125 15.55 -11.57 -20.55
C ALA A 125 17.07 -11.47 -20.81
N VAL A 126 17.58 -10.25 -21.02
CA VAL A 126 19.01 -10.06 -21.33
C VAL A 126 19.88 -10.50 -20.16
N LEU A 127 19.62 -9.96 -18.96
CA LEU A 127 20.46 -10.21 -17.79
C LEU A 127 20.29 -11.66 -17.28
N GLY A 128 19.07 -12.18 -17.35
CA GLY A 128 18.78 -13.57 -16.99
C GLY A 128 19.50 -14.57 -17.90
N THR A 129 19.50 -14.34 -19.21
CA THR A 129 20.25 -15.17 -20.16
C THR A 129 21.75 -15.12 -19.89
N LEU A 130 22.30 -13.91 -19.65
CA LEU A 130 23.75 -13.78 -19.36
C LEU A 130 24.13 -14.51 -18.05
N LEU A 131 23.32 -14.41 -17.00
CA LEU A 131 23.56 -15.11 -15.73
C LEU A 131 23.41 -16.63 -15.88
N ALA A 132 22.39 -17.10 -16.59
CA ALA A 132 22.17 -18.52 -16.83
C ALA A 132 23.34 -19.13 -17.65
N LEU A 133 23.76 -18.44 -18.70
CA LEU A 133 24.92 -18.88 -19.49
C LEU A 133 26.21 -18.84 -18.67
N ALA A 134 26.43 -17.85 -17.82
CA ALA A 134 27.57 -17.79 -16.91
C ALA A 134 27.56 -18.97 -15.92
N CYS A 135 26.38 -19.33 -15.38
CA CYS A 135 26.22 -20.48 -14.50
C CYS A 135 26.61 -21.83 -15.22
N VAL A 136 26.26 -21.96 -16.49
CA VAL A 136 26.62 -23.14 -17.33
C VAL A 136 28.09 -23.11 -17.70
N ALA A 137 28.67 -21.93 -17.95
CA ALA A 137 30.05 -21.77 -18.36
C ALA A 137 31.06 -21.96 -17.20
N ALA A 138 30.66 -21.68 -15.95
CA ALA A 138 31.55 -21.81 -14.81
C ALA A 138 32.18 -23.21 -14.66
N PRO A 139 31.45 -24.33 -14.70
CA PRO A 139 32.03 -25.66 -14.60
C PRO A 139 32.80 -26.10 -15.87
N VAL A 140 32.59 -25.44 -17.02
CA VAL A 140 33.36 -25.75 -18.27
C VAL A 140 34.83 -25.35 -18.16
N ARG A 141 35.20 -24.55 -17.14
CA ARG A 141 36.58 -24.21 -16.80
C ARG A 141 37.39 -25.43 -16.34
N ASP A 142 36.73 -26.48 -15.83
CA ASP A 142 37.38 -27.74 -15.43
C ASP A 142 37.95 -28.52 -16.65
N ALA A 143 39.01 -29.27 -16.43
CA ALA A 143 39.56 -30.16 -17.44
C ALA A 143 38.63 -31.33 -17.80
N SER A 144 37.68 -31.68 -16.90
CA SER A 144 36.66 -32.73 -17.11
C SER A 144 35.24 -32.20 -16.83
N PRO A 145 34.70 -31.31 -17.67
CA PRO A 145 33.51 -30.52 -17.36
C PRO A 145 32.19 -31.28 -17.30
N GLY A 146 32.09 -32.48 -17.94
CA GLY A 146 30.83 -33.11 -18.33
C GLY A 146 29.77 -33.23 -17.25
N ARG A 147 30.10 -33.78 -16.06
CA ARG A 147 29.10 -34.06 -15.01
C ARG A 147 28.53 -32.80 -14.37
N PHE A 148 29.39 -31.84 -14.06
CA PHE A 148 28.99 -30.60 -13.39
C PHE A 148 28.28 -29.62 -14.35
N THR A 149 28.72 -29.60 -15.62
CA THR A 149 28.04 -28.78 -16.64
C THR A 149 26.60 -29.23 -16.83
N LEU A 150 26.32 -30.53 -16.90
CA LEU A 150 24.97 -31.07 -16.99
C LEU A 150 24.16 -30.73 -15.74
N LEU A 151 24.73 -30.88 -14.52
CA LEU A 151 24.06 -30.56 -13.26
C LEU A 151 23.68 -29.09 -13.19
N PHE A 152 24.62 -28.18 -13.44
CA PHE A 152 24.34 -26.74 -13.36
C PHE A 152 23.45 -26.23 -14.49
N SER A 153 23.52 -26.85 -15.67
CA SER A 153 22.59 -26.58 -16.76
C SER A 153 21.14 -26.96 -16.38
N ALA A 154 20.96 -28.16 -15.83
CA ALA A 154 19.66 -28.61 -15.34
C ALA A 154 19.15 -27.71 -14.21
N LEU A 155 20.03 -27.36 -13.26
CA LEU A 155 19.67 -26.49 -12.14
C LEU A 155 19.30 -25.07 -12.62
N ALA A 156 20.06 -24.49 -13.54
CA ALA A 156 19.74 -23.20 -14.14
C ALA A 156 18.42 -23.22 -14.91
N ALA A 157 18.16 -24.31 -15.66
CA ALA A 157 16.88 -24.49 -16.35
C ALA A 157 15.70 -24.59 -15.37
N VAL A 158 15.82 -25.40 -14.32
CA VAL A 158 14.78 -25.57 -13.29
C VAL A 158 14.52 -24.25 -12.56
N VAL A 159 15.56 -23.55 -12.12
CA VAL A 159 15.43 -22.26 -11.43
C VAL A 159 14.80 -21.21 -12.35
N SER A 160 15.21 -21.17 -13.63
CA SER A 160 14.61 -20.26 -14.61
C SER A 160 13.12 -20.57 -14.83
N ALA A 161 12.79 -21.84 -15.10
CA ALA A 161 11.41 -22.27 -15.32
C ALA A 161 10.54 -21.97 -14.09
N PHE A 162 11.02 -22.29 -12.89
CA PHE A 162 10.29 -22.01 -11.64
C PHE A 162 10.09 -20.52 -11.39
N SER A 163 11.13 -19.70 -11.63
CA SER A 163 11.04 -18.25 -11.48
C SER A 163 10.05 -17.64 -12.48
N LEU A 164 10.05 -18.10 -13.73
CA LEU A 164 9.09 -17.65 -14.75
C LEU A 164 7.67 -18.09 -14.44
N LEU A 165 7.48 -19.32 -13.93
CA LEU A 165 6.18 -19.80 -13.47
C LEU A 165 5.64 -18.96 -12.32
N LEU A 166 6.46 -18.67 -11.30
CA LEU A 166 6.08 -17.79 -10.20
C LEU A 166 5.68 -16.39 -10.68
N ARG A 167 6.45 -15.84 -11.62
CA ARG A 167 6.13 -14.53 -12.23
C ARG A 167 4.81 -14.57 -12.99
N ALA A 168 4.55 -15.63 -13.78
CA ALA A 168 3.29 -15.79 -14.48
C ALA A 168 2.10 -15.91 -13.51
N GLN A 169 2.25 -16.69 -12.43
CA GLN A 169 1.24 -16.81 -11.40
C GLN A 169 0.96 -15.49 -10.67
N GLN A 170 1.99 -14.70 -10.36
CA GLN A 170 1.82 -13.36 -9.77
C GLN A 170 1.05 -12.43 -10.71
N ALA A 171 1.42 -12.44 -12.01
CA ALA A 171 0.71 -11.63 -13.01
C ALA A 171 -0.75 -12.08 -13.17
N GLN A 172 -1.01 -13.39 -13.12
CA GLN A 172 -2.39 -13.93 -13.16
C GLN A 172 -3.20 -13.47 -11.95
N ARG A 173 -2.67 -13.61 -10.74
CA ARG A 173 -3.36 -13.16 -9.52
C ARG A 173 -3.74 -11.68 -9.55
N VAL A 174 -2.85 -10.82 -10.06
CA VAL A 174 -3.16 -9.38 -10.22
C VAL A 174 -4.32 -9.18 -11.18
N ARG A 175 -4.34 -9.91 -12.31
CA ARG A 175 -5.46 -9.84 -13.28
C ARG A 175 -6.77 -10.35 -12.67
N ASP A 176 -6.73 -11.47 -11.95
CA ASP A 176 -7.91 -12.05 -11.31
C ASP A 176 -8.50 -11.08 -10.27
N MET A 177 -7.66 -10.45 -9.45
CA MET A 177 -8.10 -9.42 -8.51
C MET A 177 -8.72 -8.20 -9.22
N GLN A 178 -8.16 -7.78 -10.37
CA GLN A 178 -8.72 -6.69 -11.17
C GLN A 178 -10.06 -7.09 -11.78
N ALA A 179 -10.19 -8.33 -12.27
CA ALA A 179 -11.43 -8.85 -12.82
C ALA A 179 -12.54 -8.94 -11.76
N VAL A 180 -12.23 -9.43 -10.55
CA VAL A 180 -13.18 -9.46 -9.42
C VAL A 180 -13.66 -8.04 -9.09
N ARG A 181 -12.74 -7.07 -8.97
CA ARG A 181 -13.11 -5.67 -8.69
C ARG A 181 -13.97 -5.06 -9.81
N ALA A 182 -13.68 -5.40 -11.07
CA ALA A 182 -14.48 -4.92 -12.20
C ALA A 182 -15.89 -5.52 -12.19
N ALA A 183 -16.03 -6.81 -11.86
CA ALA A 183 -17.32 -7.48 -11.70
C ALA A 183 -18.15 -6.88 -10.57
N GLU A 184 -17.54 -6.66 -9.41
CA GLU A 184 -18.16 -6.01 -8.25
C GLU A 184 -18.68 -4.61 -8.57
N ARG A 185 -17.90 -3.81 -9.35
CA ARG A 185 -18.35 -2.49 -9.80
C ARG A 185 -19.56 -2.56 -10.76
N LEU A 186 -19.58 -3.54 -11.64
CA LEU A 186 -20.71 -3.75 -12.54
C LEU A 186 -21.98 -4.17 -11.79
N GLU A 187 -21.84 -5.00 -10.78
CA GLU A 187 -22.95 -5.43 -9.92
C GLU A 187 -23.53 -4.23 -9.14
N LEU A 188 -22.67 -3.46 -8.49
CA LEU A 188 -23.08 -2.22 -7.81
C LEU A 188 -23.72 -1.20 -8.75
N ALA A 189 -23.24 -1.08 -10.00
CA ALA A 189 -23.87 -0.22 -10.99
C ALA A 189 -25.27 -0.68 -11.40
N ARG A 190 -25.51 -2.00 -11.46
CA ARG A 190 -26.84 -2.57 -11.70
C ARG A 190 -27.80 -2.31 -10.53
N GLU A 191 -27.33 -2.57 -9.28
CA GLU A 191 -28.11 -2.28 -8.09
C GLU A 191 -28.50 -0.79 -8.02
N LEU A 192 -27.57 0.11 -8.37
CA LEU A 192 -27.86 1.55 -8.50
C LEU A 192 -28.95 1.83 -9.52
N HIS A 193 -28.82 1.23 -10.71
CA HIS A 193 -29.79 1.44 -11.80
C HIS A 193 -31.18 0.96 -11.37
N ASP A 194 -31.27 -0.21 -10.76
CA ASP A 194 -32.54 -0.79 -10.32
C ASP A 194 -33.19 0.04 -9.21
N LEU A 195 -32.38 0.52 -8.25
CA LEU A 195 -32.84 1.40 -7.18
C LEU A 195 -33.38 2.72 -7.75
N VAL A 196 -32.64 3.36 -8.65
CA VAL A 196 -33.07 4.61 -9.32
C VAL A 196 -34.34 4.39 -10.13
N ALA A 197 -34.38 3.33 -10.93
CA ALA A 197 -35.53 2.99 -11.74
C ALA A 197 -36.80 2.78 -10.90
N HIS A 198 -36.68 2.09 -9.75
CA HIS A 198 -37.78 1.84 -8.82
C HIS A 198 -38.34 3.16 -8.24
N HIS A 199 -37.46 4.03 -7.72
CA HIS A 199 -37.88 5.30 -7.12
C HIS A 199 -38.46 6.27 -8.16
N VAL A 200 -37.82 6.38 -9.34
CA VAL A 200 -38.33 7.24 -10.43
C VAL A 200 -39.70 6.75 -10.91
N THR A 201 -39.87 5.43 -11.05
CA THR A 201 -41.18 4.86 -11.44
C THR A 201 -42.25 5.18 -10.36
N GLY A 202 -41.93 5.06 -9.08
CA GLY A 202 -42.82 5.41 -7.98
C GLY A 202 -43.23 6.90 -8.02
N ILE A 203 -42.25 7.79 -8.23
CA ILE A 203 -42.52 9.25 -8.39
C ILE A 203 -43.42 9.53 -9.56
N VAL A 204 -43.17 8.92 -10.73
CA VAL A 204 -44.01 9.11 -11.93
C VAL A 204 -45.45 8.62 -11.74
N VAL A 205 -45.59 7.46 -11.05
CA VAL A 205 -46.95 6.92 -10.77
C VAL A 205 -47.69 7.84 -9.80
N GLN A 206 -47.04 8.32 -8.73
CA GLN A 206 -47.65 9.25 -7.78
C GLN A 206 -48.01 10.59 -8.45
N ALA A 207 -47.12 11.14 -9.30
CA ALA A 207 -47.39 12.37 -10.03
C ALA A 207 -48.57 12.22 -10.99
N ARG A 208 -48.68 11.09 -11.72
CA ARG A 208 -49.81 10.79 -12.59
C ARG A 208 -51.11 10.61 -11.80
N ALA A 209 -51.09 9.88 -10.68
CA ALA A 209 -52.26 9.73 -9.82
C ALA A 209 -52.74 11.10 -9.29
N ALA A 210 -51.84 11.97 -8.93
CA ALA A 210 -52.15 13.34 -8.47
C ALA A 210 -52.85 14.17 -9.57
N SER A 211 -52.42 14.02 -10.84
CA SER A 211 -53.05 14.76 -11.96
C SER A 211 -54.49 14.36 -12.23
N PHE A 212 -54.92 13.16 -11.82
CA PHE A 212 -56.29 12.66 -12.01
C PHE A 212 -57.20 12.91 -10.76
N THR A 213 -56.61 13.06 -9.54
CA THR A 213 -57.34 13.09 -8.29
C THR A 213 -57.34 14.45 -7.58
N ALA A 214 -56.61 15.44 -8.10
CA ALA A 214 -56.48 16.76 -7.46
C ALA A 214 -57.78 17.58 -7.53
N VAL A 215 -58.69 17.31 -6.58
CA VAL A 215 -59.86 18.15 -6.29
C VAL A 215 -59.58 18.83 -4.94
N GLY A 216 -58.95 20.01 -4.99
CA GLY A 216 -58.65 20.87 -3.83
C GLY A 216 -57.14 21.10 -3.58
N ALA A 217 -56.79 22.32 -3.17
CA ALA A 217 -55.41 22.76 -2.99
C ALA A 217 -54.66 21.96 -1.90
N ASP A 218 -55.35 21.55 -0.84
CA ASP A 218 -54.73 20.78 0.27
C ASP A 218 -54.36 19.33 -0.14
N ALA A 219 -55.20 18.68 -0.95
CA ALA A 219 -54.89 17.33 -1.46
C ALA A 219 -53.72 17.33 -2.45
N ALA A 220 -53.60 18.37 -3.27
CA ALA A 220 -52.48 18.58 -4.15
C ALA A 220 -51.20 18.82 -3.38
N ALA A 221 -51.19 19.66 -2.35
CA ALA A 221 -50.06 19.93 -1.48
C ALA A 221 -49.53 18.67 -0.82
N GLY A 222 -50.41 17.83 -0.25
CA GLY A 222 -50.04 16.54 0.36
C GLY A 222 -49.43 15.54 -0.62
N THR A 223 -49.83 15.57 -1.91
CA THR A 223 -49.23 14.68 -2.92
C THR A 223 -47.90 15.18 -3.39
N PHE A 224 -47.71 16.48 -3.57
CA PHE A 224 -46.39 17.05 -3.86
C PHE A 224 -45.39 16.82 -2.72
N ALA A 225 -45.81 16.89 -1.47
CA ALA A 225 -44.96 16.54 -0.32
C ALA A 225 -44.46 15.09 -0.41
N ARG A 226 -45.35 14.11 -0.66
CA ARG A 226 -44.95 12.70 -0.84
C ARG A 226 -44.02 12.47 -2.02
N ILE A 227 -44.17 13.18 -3.13
CA ILE A 227 -43.27 13.10 -4.28
C ILE A 227 -41.89 13.66 -3.90
N ALA A 228 -41.85 14.77 -3.18
CA ALA A 228 -40.60 15.36 -2.72
C ALA A 228 -39.88 14.41 -1.73
N ASP A 229 -40.58 13.81 -0.77
CA ASP A 229 -40.03 12.85 0.17
C ASP A 229 -39.45 11.61 -0.54
N ALA A 230 -40.16 11.04 -1.51
CA ALA A 230 -39.68 9.92 -2.32
C ALA A 230 -38.42 10.29 -3.14
N GLY A 231 -38.37 11.52 -3.65
CA GLY A 231 -37.20 12.07 -4.34
C GLY A 231 -35.99 12.22 -3.43
N ASP A 232 -36.18 12.74 -2.24
CA ASP A 232 -35.12 12.91 -1.22
C ASP A 232 -34.60 11.56 -0.74
N GLU A 233 -35.45 10.55 -0.56
CA GLU A 233 -35.07 9.19 -0.19
C GLU A 233 -34.20 8.53 -1.30
N ALA A 234 -34.61 8.64 -2.57
CA ALA A 234 -33.86 8.15 -3.72
C ALA A 234 -32.48 8.80 -3.81
N LEU A 235 -32.39 10.12 -3.67
CA LEU A 235 -31.14 10.87 -3.66
C LEU A 235 -30.25 10.48 -2.47
N GLY A 236 -30.83 10.23 -1.31
CA GLY A 236 -30.15 9.74 -0.12
C GLY A 236 -29.51 8.36 -0.35
N ALA A 237 -30.26 7.43 -0.93
CA ALA A 237 -29.79 6.09 -1.28
C ALA A 237 -28.65 6.13 -2.30
N MET A 238 -28.79 6.92 -3.38
CA MET A 238 -27.72 7.12 -4.37
C MET A 238 -26.43 7.69 -3.75
N ARG A 239 -26.55 8.69 -2.86
CA ARG A 239 -25.38 9.27 -2.19
C ARG A 239 -24.66 8.24 -1.31
N ARG A 240 -25.39 7.37 -0.61
CA ARG A 240 -24.80 6.27 0.20
C ARG A 240 -24.01 5.31 -0.69
N LEU A 241 -24.56 4.86 -1.80
CA LEU A 241 -23.92 3.91 -2.70
C LEU A 241 -22.70 4.50 -3.40
N VAL A 242 -22.77 5.76 -3.89
CA VAL A 242 -21.62 6.48 -4.46
C VAL A 242 -20.49 6.64 -3.41
N ARG A 243 -20.84 6.80 -2.14
CA ARG A 243 -19.84 6.85 -1.07
C ARG A 243 -19.12 5.52 -0.91
N VAL A 244 -19.84 4.39 -0.87
CA VAL A 244 -19.25 3.04 -0.77
C VAL A 244 -18.31 2.77 -1.96
N LEU A 245 -18.72 3.16 -3.18
CA LEU A 245 -17.87 3.03 -4.38
C LEU A 245 -16.58 3.87 -4.26
N ARG A 246 -16.69 5.11 -3.79
CA ARG A 246 -15.53 6.00 -3.57
C ARG A 246 -14.60 5.52 -2.45
N GLU A 247 -15.14 4.98 -1.38
CA GLU A 247 -14.32 4.44 -0.28
C GLU A 247 -13.57 3.19 -0.70
N GLY A 248 -14.11 2.38 -1.60
CA GLY A 248 -13.40 1.29 -2.27
C GLY A 248 -12.22 1.76 -3.13
N GLU A 249 -12.34 2.92 -3.79
CA GLU A 249 -11.27 3.52 -4.60
C GLU A 249 -10.20 4.25 -3.76
N ALA A 250 -10.58 4.85 -2.65
CA ALA A 250 -9.66 5.56 -1.76
C ALA A 250 -8.58 4.65 -1.13
N ARG A 251 -8.79 3.33 -1.13
CA ARG A 251 -7.77 2.34 -0.72
C ARG A 251 -6.64 2.13 -1.73
N THR A 252 -6.73 2.66 -2.94
CA THR A 252 -5.76 2.49 -4.04
C THR A 252 -4.97 3.77 -4.37
N VAL A 253 -5.34 4.92 -3.79
CA VAL A 253 -4.55 6.16 -3.92
C VAL A 253 -3.36 6.08 -2.95
N PRO A 254 -2.14 6.54 -3.32
CA PRO A 254 -1.05 6.70 -2.38
C PRO A 254 -1.55 7.39 -1.12
N VAL A 255 -1.27 6.79 0.03
CA VAL A 255 -1.77 7.28 1.32
C VAL A 255 -1.25 8.70 1.50
N ALA A 256 -2.12 9.70 1.35
CA ALA A 256 -1.81 11.08 1.63
C ALA A 256 -1.38 11.18 3.10
N GLY A 257 -0.19 11.73 3.35
CA GLY A 257 0.42 11.83 4.67
C GLY A 257 0.28 13.24 5.26
N LEU A 258 1.03 13.50 6.33
CA LEU A 258 1.04 14.84 6.96
C LEU A 258 1.69 15.90 6.03
N ALA A 259 2.49 15.49 5.03
CA ALA A 259 3.11 16.39 4.07
C ALA A 259 2.08 17.15 3.26
N GLU A 260 1.04 16.45 2.83
CA GLU A 260 -0.02 16.98 1.97
C GLU A 260 -1.05 17.83 2.71
N LEU A 261 -0.96 17.96 4.05
CA LEU A 261 -1.86 18.84 4.82
C LEU A 261 -1.69 20.32 4.46
N ARG A 262 -0.49 20.74 4.03
CA ARG A 262 -0.24 22.11 3.55
C ARG A 262 -0.93 22.37 2.23
N ASP A 263 -0.79 21.46 1.28
CA ASP A 263 -1.42 21.54 -0.04
C ASP A 263 -2.96 21.58 0.10
N LEU A 264 -3.50 20.76 1.02
CA LEU A 264 -4.92 20.75 1.36
C LEU A 264 -5.40 22.09 1.94
N ALA A 265 -4.60 22.70 2.82
CA ALA A 265 -4.90 24.00 3.43
C ALA A 265 -4.82 25.14 2.39
N GLU A 266 -3.83 25.13 1.51
CA GLU A 266 -3.68 26.09 0.41
C GLU A 266 -4.86 26.00 -0.56
N ALA A 267 -5.23 24.79 -0.98
CA ALA A 267 -6.40 24.56 -1.83
C ALA A 267 -7.71 25.03 -1.19
N PHE A 268 -7.86 24.87 0.12
CA PHE A 268 -9.03 25.35 0.87
C PHE A 268 -9.04 26.87 0.96
N THR A 269 -7.90 27.48 1.28
CA THR A 269 -7.73 28.94 1.41
C THR A 269 -8.04 29.68 0.09
N ALA A 270 -7.82 29.05 -1.05
CA ALA A 270 -8.13 29.63 -2.36
C ALA A 270 -9.64 29.91 -2.57
N THR A 271 -10.51 29.22 -1.84
CA THR A 271 -11.99 29.31 -2.01
C THR A 271 -12.75 29.53 -0.69
N GLY A 272 -12.03 29.63 0.45
CA GLY A 272 -12.58 29.77 1.80
C GLY A 272 -11.74 30.66 2.70
N PRO A 273 -12.00 30.65 4.03
CA PRO A 273 -11.19 31.38 4.98
C PRO A 273 -9.76 30.88 5.03
N PRO A 274 -8.77 31.72 5.40
CA PRO A 274 -7.39 31.33 5.52
C PRO A 274 -7.20 30.20 6.56
N VAL A 275 -6.39 29.19 6.19
CA VAL A 275 -6.07 28.04 7.03
C VAL A 275 -4.63 28.13 7.51
N THR A 276 -4.42 28.09 8.82
CA THR A 276 -3.08 27.97 9.43
C THR A 276 -2.83 26.53 9.86
N VAL A 277 -1.79 25.88 9.29
CA VAL A 277 -1.41 24.50 9.63
C VAL A 277 -0.16 24.52 10.51
N ARG A 278 -0.24 23.87 11.67
CA ARG A 278 0.90 23.63 12.57
C ARG A 278 1.06 22.13 12.79
N VAL A 279 2.17 21.58 12.31
CA VAL A 279 2.56 20.18 12.53
C VAL A 279 3.82 20.19 13.39
N GLU A 280 3.85 19.38 14.43
CA GLU A 280 5.02 19.23 15.30
C GLU A 280 6.25 18.73 14.50
N GLY A 281 7.43 19.34 14.77
CA GLY A 281 8.65 19.05 14.03
C GLY A 281 9.08 17.58 14.14
N GLY A 282 9.46 16.97 13.00
CA GLY A 282 9.91 15.59 12.91
C GLY A 282 8.79 14.52 13.06
N LEU A 283 7.53 14.93 13.22
CA LEU A 283 6.40 14.00 13.33
C LEU A 283 6.13 13.28 12.01
N GLN A 284 6.36 13.95 10.89
CA GLN A 284 6.16 13.44 9.54
C GLN A 284 6.97 12.18 9.23
N GLU A 285 8.20 12.08 9.79
CA GLU A 285 9.12 10.97 9.56
C GLU A 285 8.91 9.80 10.53
N ARG A 286 8.27 10.06 11.66
CA ARG A 286 8.07 9.09 12.75
C ARG A 286 6.70 8.46 12.79
N LEU A 287 5.71 9.09 12.13
CA LEU A 287 4.32 8.64 12.20
C LEU A 287 4.08 7.44 11.28
N PRO A 288 3.45 6.34 11.75
CA PRO A 288 2.97 5.25 10.91
C PRO A 288 2.03 5.75 9.80
N ALA A 289 2.11 5.13 8.63
CA ALA A 289 1.39 5.58 7.44
C ALA A 289 -0.15 5.55 7.59
N ASP A 290 -0.68 4.62 8.37
CA ASP A 290 -2.10 4.47 8.70
C ASP A 290 -2.60 5.61 9.61
N LEU A 291 -1.81 6.02 10.60
CA LEU A 291 -2.10 7.18 11.44
C LEU A 291 -2.01 8.49 10.66
N ALA A 292 -0.98 8.64 9.81
CA ALA A 292 -0.83 9.80 8.95
C ALA A 292 -2.02 9.98 7.99
N ALA A 293 -2.48 8.87 7.38
CA ALA A 293 -3.66 8.85 6.52
C ALA A 293 -4.95 9.23 7.27
N THR A 294 -5.10 8.69 8.47
CA THR A 294 -6.28 8.99 9.30
C THR A 294 -6.29 10.46 9.73
N ALA A 295 -5.14 11.01 10.14
CA ALA A 295 -5.00 12.42 10.47
C ALA A 295 -5.34 13.31 9.26
N HIS A 296 -4.81 13.00 8.08
CA HIS A 296 -5.13 13.71 6.84
C HIS A 296 -6.62 13.66 6.51
N HIS A 297 -7.26 12.50 6.69
CA HIS A 297 -8.69 12.34 6.42
C HIS A 297 -9.56 13.16 7.39
N ILE A 298 -9.21 13.17 8.69
CA ILE A 298 -9.89 13.98 9.71
C ILE A 298 -9.83 15.47 9.34
N VAL A 299 -8.64 15.96 8.99
CA VAL A 299 -8.46 17.37 8.59
C VAL A 299 -9.29 17.71 7.36
N ARG A 300 -9.26 16.87 6.31
CA ARG A 300 -10.02 17.07 5.07
C ARG A 300 -11.53 17.15 5.31
N GLU A 301 -12.08 16.25 6.12
CA GLU A 301 -13.50 16.24 6.41
C GLU A 301 -13.89 17.43 7.32
N ALA A 302 -13.05 17.76 8.30
CA ALA A 302 -13.26 18.93 9.15
C ALA A 302 -13.26 20.22 8.33
N LEU A 303 -12.32 20.43 7.42
CA LEU A 303 -12.31 21.59 6.51
C LEU A 303 -13.55 21.60 5.61
N THR A 304 -14.00 20.44 5.13
CA THR A 304 -15.24 20.34 4.37
C THR A 304 -16.45 20.77 5.19
N ASN A 305 -16.48 20.42 6.48
CA ASN A 305 -17.54 20.84 7.40
C ASN A 305 -17.50 22.35 7.69
N VAL A 306 -16.32 22.92 7.87
CA VAL A 306 -16.15 24.39 7.97
C VAL A 306 -16.76 25.07 6.76
N ARG A 307 -16.46 24.64 5.55
CA ARG A 307 -17.00 25.23 4.31
C ARG A 307 -18.53 25.14 4.22
N LYS A 308 -19.13 24.07 4.77
CA LYS A 308 -20.58 23.84 4.72
C LYS A 308 -21.35 24.54 5.83
N HIS A 309 -20.74 24.70 7.01
CA HIS A 309 -21.47 25.00 8.24
C HIS A 309 -20.95 26.23 9.00
N ALA A 310 -19.69 26.64 8.83
CA ALA A 310 -19.11 27.78 9.54
C ALA A 310 -19.43 29.10 8.82
N SER A 311 -20.60 29.67 9.14
CA SER A 311 -21.03 30.96 8.58
C SER A 311 -20.16 32.10 9.12
N GLY A 312 -19.47 32.84 8.23
CA GLY A 312 -18.66 34.01 8.59
C GLY A 312 -17.36 33.68 9.31
N ALA A 313 -16.84 32.47 9.15
CA ALA A 313 -15.51 32.13 9.65
C ALA A 313 -14.46 33.02 8.97
N SER A 314 -13.58 33.64 9.78
CA SER A 314 -12.49 34.49 9.29
C SER A 314 -11.15 33.77 9.27
N ALA A 315 -10.99 32.70 10.03
CA ALA A 315 -9.78 31.88 10.10
C ALA A 315 -10.07 30.43 10.53
N VAL A 316 -9.24 29.50 10.04
CA VAL A 316 -9.24 28.10 10.47
C VAL A 316 -7.85 27.70 10.96
N ARG A 317 -7.77 27.01 12.08
CA ARG A 317 -6.52 26.49 12.65
C ARG A 317 -6.50 24.97 12.62
N VAL A 318 -5.46 24.42 12.05
CA VAL A 318 -5.16 22.97 12.02
C VAL A 318 -3.89 22.72 12.83
N GLY A 319 -3.99 21.87 13.84
CA GLY A 319 -2.87 21.45 14.68
C GLY A 319 -2.72 19.93 14.69
N VAL A 320 -1.48 19.44 14.49
CA VAL A 320 -1.12 18.04 14.64
C VAL A 320 0.09 17.97 15.55
N ARG A 321 -0.05 17.32 16.71
CA ARG A 321 1.00 17.22 17.72
C ARG A 321 0.92 15.92 18.52
N THR A 322 2.02 15.55 19.16
CA THR A 322 2.05 14.49 20.17
C THR A 322 1.51 15.02 21.50
N VAL A 323 0.69 14.20 22.15
CA VAL A 323 0.17 14.44 23.49
C VAL A 323 0.33 13.19 24.34
N GLU A 324 0.15 13.31 25.65
CA GLU A 324 0.10 12.15 26.53
C GLU A 324 -1.06 11.24 26.11
N GLY A 325 -0.74 10.01 25.69
CA GLY A 325 -1.70 9.04 25.15
C GLY A 325 -1.80 8.98 23.62
N GLY A 326 -1.09 9.81 22.83
CA GLY A 326 -1.10 9.64 21.39
C GLY A 326 -0.87 10.88 20.51
N LEU A 327 -1.38 10.81 19.30
CA LEU A 327 -1.38 11.87 18.30
C LEU A 327 -2.68 12.67 18.41
N GLU A 328 -2.58 13.95 18.71
CA GLU A 328 -3.72 14.88 18.67
C GLU A 328 -3.80 15.53 17.29
N VAL A 329 -5.00 15.47 16.69
CA VAL A 329 -5.39 16.22 15.49
C VAL A 329 -6.50 17.17 15.87
N ARG A 330 -6.29 18.46 15.70
CA ARG A 330 -7.24 19.51 16.06
C ARG A 330 -7.53 20.40 14.87
N VAL A 331 -8.80 20.66 14.58
CA VAL A 331 -9.26 21.63 13.59
C VAL A 331 -10.28 22.53 14.25
N ALA A 332 -10.04 23.83 14.24
CA ALA A 332 -10.92 24.81 14.86
C ALA A 332 -11.14 26.00 13.92
N ASP A 333 -12.38 26.46 13.81
CA ASP A 333 -12.78 27.70 13.13
C ASP A 333 -13.29 28.74 14.16
N ASP A 334 -13.41 29.98 13.71
CA ASP A 334 -13.93 31.11 14.48
C ASP A 334 -15.32 31.57 14.00
N GLY A 335 -16.01 30.74 13.21
CA GLY A 335 -17.32 31.08 12.64
C GLY A 335 -18.45 31.08 13.63
N ARG A 336 -19.57 31.73 13.28
CA ARG A 336 -20.78 31.69 14.07
C ARG A 336 -21.52 30.37 13.86
N GLN A 337 -21.95 29.75 14.96
CA GLN A 337 -22.81 28.57 14.87
C GLN A 337 -24.21 28.93 14.38
N PRO A 338 -24.87 28.07 13.58
CA PRO A 338 -26.31 28.17 13.40
C PRO A 338 -26.98 27.99 14.76
N THR A 339 -27.76 28.98 15.19
CA THR A 339 -28.60 28.94 16.42
C THR A 339 -29.56 27.76 16.28
N GLY A 340 -29.26 26.59 16.90
CA GLY A 340 -30.13 25.41 16.86
C GLY A 340 -29.44 24.06 17.16
N ALA A 341 -28.12 23.98 17.23
CA ALA A 341 -27.44 22.78 17.67
C ALA A 341 -27.20 22.81 19.18
N GLY A 342 -28.10 22.23 19.94
CA GLY A 342 -27.92 21.99 21.37
C GLY A 342 -26.73 21.06 21.63
N PRO A 343 -26.11 21.09 22.84
CA PRO A 343 -24.95 20.31 23.17
C PRO A 343 -25.24 18.80 22.99
N ALA A 344 -24.39 18.10 22.30
CA ALA A 344 -24.43 16.63 22.19
C ALA A 344 -24.39 16.06 23.63
N ALA A 345 -25.45 15.36 24.02
CA ALA A 345 -25.61 14.76 25.33
C ALA A 345 -24.52 13.71 25.57
N GLY A 346 -23.86 13.80 26.72
CA GLY A 346 -22.90 12.84 27.22
C GLY A 346 -23.48 11.42 27.41
N PRO A 347 -22.64 10.40 27.66
CA PRO A 347 -23.01 9.00 27.68
C PRO A 347 -23.87 8.67 28.90
N GLY A 348 -25.13 8.34 28.66
CA GLY A 348 -25.99 7.78 29.70
C GLY A 348 -27.46 8.13 29.60
N ARG A 349 -28.23 7.45 28.74
CA ARG A 349 -29.66 7.17 28.99
C ARG A 349 -30.11 6.00 28.10
N GLY A 350 -30.76 5.03 28.77
CA GLY A 350 -31.22 3.76 28.22
C GLY A 350 -32.36 3.86 27.19
N PRO A 351 -32.78 2.71 26.60
CA PRO A 351 -33.63 2.63 25.43
C PRO A 351 -35.10 2.94 25.77
N GLY A 352 -35.65 3.95 25.13
CA GLY A 352 -37.10 4.20 25.16
C GLY A 352 -37.47 5.65 24.93
N ALA A 353 -37.80 5.99 23.72
CA ALA A 353 -38.89 6.87 23.30
C ALA A 353 -38.54 7.74 22.06
N GLY A 354 -39.23 7.48 20.97
CA GLY A 354 -39.69 8.52 20.02
C GLY A 354 -38.67 9.06 19.03
N GLU A 355 -38.62 8.43 17.88
CA GLU A 355 -38.08 8.99 16.63
C GLU A 355 -38.70 10.38 16.37
N ARG A 356 -37.89 11.43 16.39
CA ARG A 356 -38.20 12.69 15.75
C ARG A 356 -37.16 12.98 14.68
N HIS A 357 -37.61 12.88 13.44
CA HIS A 357 -36.91 13.26 12.21
C HIS A 357 -36.41 14.70 12.30
N GLY A 358 -35.09 14.87 12.21
CA GLY A 358 -34.40 16.16 12.20
C GLY A 358 -32.89 16.00 11.92
N GLU A 359 -32.48 15.12 11.01
CA GLU A 359 -31.06 14.89 10.69
C GLU A 359 -30.71 15.29 9.26
N ARG A 360 -30.41 16.56 9.06
CA ARG A 360 -29.62 17.01 7.92
C ARG A 360 -28.20 17.33 8.42
N GLY A 361 -27.26 16.36 8.39
CA GLY A 361 -25.83 16.66 8.56
C GLY A 361 -24.93 15.72 9.35
N GLY A 362 -25.41 14.64 9.96
CA GLY A 362 -24.65 13.84 10.94
C GLY A 362 -23.65 12.81 10.41
N PHE A 363 -23.66 12.46 9.13
CA PHE A 363 -22.90 11.30 8.63
C PHE A 363 -21.37 11.49 8.50
N GLY A 364 -20.90 12.72 8.34
CA GLY A 364 -19.48 13.02 8.23
C GLY A 364 -18.71 12.81 9.54
N LEU A 365 -19.25 13.35 10.64
CA LEU A 365 -18.66 13.23 11.98
C LEU A 365 -18.75 11.80 12.52
N ALA A 366 -19.89 11.11 12.33
CA ALA A 366 -20.05 9.72 12.74
C ALA A 366 -19.02 8.79 12.04
N GLY A 367 -18.77 8.97 10.74
CA GLY A 367 -17.76 8.22 10.02
C GLY A 367 -16.31 8.52 10.46
N LEU A 368 -16.03 9.74 10.93
CA LEU A 368 -14.75 10.10 11.54
C LEU A 368 -14.57 9.45 12.92
N GLU A 369 -15.62 9.42 13.74
CA GLU A 369 -15.65 8.80 15.06
C GLU A 369 -15.43 7.29 14.97
N GLU A 370 -16.14 6.60 14.06
CA GLU A 370 -15.93 5.17 13.78
C GLU A 370 -14.47 4.87 13.39
N ARG A 371 -13.88 5.71 12.56
CA ARG A 371 -12.51 5.53 12.08
C ARG A 371 -11.47 5.78 13.19
N ALA A 372 -11.68 6.79 14.03
CA ALA A 372 -10.83 7.04 15.19
C ALA A 372 -10.91 5.87 16.18
N THR A 373 -12.13 5.39 16.46
CA THR A 373 -12.40 4.25 17.35
C THR A 373 -11.80 2.94 16.82
N ALA A 374 -11.85 2.71 15.51
CA ALA A 374 -11.23 1.52 14.88
C ALA A 374 -9.71 1.45 15.08
N LEU A 375 -9.05 2.60 15.33
CA LEU A 375 -7.63 2.68 15.69
C LEU A 375 -7.42 2.72 17.22
N GLY A 376 -8.48 2.57 18.03
CA GLY A 376 -8.42 2.67 19.49
C GLY A 376 -8.33 4.10 20.01
N GLY A 377 -8.61 5.10 19.16
CA GLY A 377 -8.62 6.52 19.49
C GLY A 377 -10.00 7.06 19.84
N THR A 378 -10.08 8.37 20.06
CA THR A 378 -11.31 9.10 20.35
C THR A 378 -11.42 10.32 19.45
N LEU A 379 -12.66 10.72 19.11
CA LEU A 379 -12.94 11.95 18.40
C LEU A 379 -14.06 12.70 19.13
N THR A 380 -13.89 14.00 19.29
CA THR A 380 -14.89 14.91 19.83
C THR A 380 -15.10 16.07 18.87
N ALA A 381 -16.33 16.51 18.72
CA ALA A 381 -16.69 17.68 17.93
C ALA A 381 -17.69 18.53 18.70
N GLY A 382 -17.45 19.82 18.78
CA GLY A 382 -18.29 20.72 19.58
C GLY A 382 -17.87 22.18 19.49
N PRO A 383 -18.52 23.05 20.28
CA PRO A 383 -18.13 24.46 20.38
C PRO A 383 -16.70 24.63 20.83
N GLY A 384 -15.93 25.44 20.09
CA GLY A 384 -14.55 25.75 20.40
C GLY A 384 -14.40 26.66 21.62
N THR A 385 -13.29 26.54 22.36
CA THR A 385 -13.01 27.37 23.57
C THR A 385 -12.78 28.84 23.23
N GLU A 386 -12.42 29.15 22.01
CA GLU A 386 -12.19 30.52 21.50
C GLU A 386 -13.35 31.03 20.62
N GLY A 387 -14.52 30.36 20.68
CA GLY A 387 -15.63 30.55 19.76
C GLY A 387 -15.55 29.60 18.56
N GLY A 388 -16.60 29.59 17.70
CA GLY A 388 -16.68 28.72 16.54
C GLY A 388 -16.87 27.24 16.87
N TRP A 389 -16.38 26.35 16.00
CA TRP A 389 -16.48 24.90 16.13
C TRP A 389 -15.11 24.24 16.14
N GLU A 390 -14.97 23.20 16.92
CA GLU A 390 -13.74 22.43 17.05
C GLU A 390 -13.99 20.95 16.84
N VAL A 391 -13.15 20.32 16.00
CA VAL A 391 -13.00 18.87 15.88
C VAL A 391 -11.65 18.49 16.46
N ARG A 392 -11.64 17.59 17.43
CA ARG A 392 -10.45 17.10 18.11
C ARG A 392 -10.44 15.59 18.11
N ALA A 393 -9.39 14.99 17.59
CA ALA A 393 -9.17 13.54 17.64
C ALA A 393 -7.86 13.25 18.38
N VAL A 394 -7.87 12.18 19.19
CA VAL A 394 -6.67 11.62 19.82
C VAL A 394 -6.55 10.17 19.38
N LEU A 395 -5.48 9.87 18.65
CA LEU A 395 -5.20 8.55 18.08
C LEU A 395 -4.04 7.93 18.86
N PRO A 396 -4.10 6.65 19.30
CA PRO A 396 -3.01 6.02 20.02
C PRO A 396 -1.70 6.04 19.21
N TYR A 397 -0.69 6.68 19.77
CA TYR A 397 0.64 6.76 19.19
C TYR A 397 1.66 6.53 20.32
N GLY A 398 2.09 5.28 20.48
CA GLY A 398 3.07 4.93 21.50
C GLY A 398 4.47 5.39 21.09
N GLN A 399 5.14 6.16 21.93
CA GLN A 399 6.60 6.28 21.94
C GLN A 399 7.19 4.96 22.46
N GLY A 400 7.21 3.92 21.62
CA GLY A 400 7.66 2.62 22.07
C GLY A 400 8.09 1.73 20.92
N ALA A 401 9.13 2.15 20.17
CA ALA A 401 9.99 1.26 19.39
C ALA A 401 11.25 2.02 18.93
N ALA A 402 11.96 2.63 19.87
CA ALA A 402 13.38 2.96 19.72
C ALA A 402 14.11 2.07 20.73
N GLY A 403 14.43 0.83 20.31
CA GLY A 403 15.24 -0.15 20.99
C GLY A 403 15.85 -1.07 19.96
#